data_13bb657e201a741f205dccf326eeb402
#
_entry.id   13bb657e201a741f205dccf326eeb402
#
_cell.length_a   1.000
_cell.length_b   1.000
_cell.length_c   1.000
_cell.angle_alpha   90.00
_cell.angle_beta   90.00
_cell.angle_gamma   90.00
#
_symmetry.space_group_name_H-M   'P 1'
#
loop_
_entity.id
_entity.type
_entity.pdbx_description
1 polymer ?
#
loop_
_entity_poly.entity_id
_entity_poly.type
_entity_poly.pdbx_seq_one_letter_code
_entity_poly.pdbx_strand_id
1 'polypeptide(L)'
;MLMFDSLNRHMLPPYGCDWVHAPNFQRLAERACTFDRSFVGSVPCMPARRDLHTGRYNFLHRSWGPLEPFDDSMPEILKNNGVPTHLVSDHYHYWEEGGANYHTKYSSWRISRGQEGDPWHGDLTDPADYPHPNTDQTQRPPERLRQDWVNRAHMQNECDMPQAKTVAMGLEYLERNHACDNWFLQIETFDPHEPYFVPDRYKDLYDYDFSKINNDWPEYRHITESDRGLTEHYRMLNAALISMCDHYLGLVMDRMEQLGLWDDTMLIVNTDHGFLLGEHDWWAKCSMPFYNEIAWTPLFIWDPRSRVSGKRCNSLVQTIDIPATLLDFFDIELPEDMQGRPLAATIVNDTPVREAGLFGLHGAHVNVTDGRYVYMRAPANAGNRPLYQYTHMPAHMRKPFSVEEMQTATMAEPFSFTKGCPVMKIDASGGARELDTSGKGSEFYEFGTLLFDIENDPEQKHPLQDERVEKRMIEYLRRAMIANDAPPEQFERLGLEQ
;
A
#
# COMPACT_ATOMS: atom_id res chain seq x y z
N MET A 1 2.25 -14.88 4.18
CA MET A 1 1.79 -13.73 3.38
C MET A 1 2.93 -13.26 2.47
N LEU A 2 2.66 -12.98 1.21
CA LEU A 2 3.60 -12.38 0.25
C LEU A 2 2.99 -11.06 -0.25
N MET A 3 3.66 -9.94 -0.01
CA MET A 3 3.19 -8.61 -0.37
C MET A 3 4.17 -7.94 -1.34
N PHE A 4 3.63 -7.35 -2.40
CA PHE A 4 4.34 -6.53 -3.38
C PHE A 4 3.90 -5.07 -3.22
N ASP A 5 4.82 -4.13 -3.06
CA ASP A 5 4.48 -2.71 -2.92
C ASP A 5 4.09 -2.10 -4.28
N SER A 6 3.03 -1.30 -4.29
CA SER A 6 2.58 -0.56 -5.49
C SER A 6 2.15 -1.43 -6.69
N LEU A 7 1.72 -2.68 -6.47
CA LEU A 7 1.32 -3.59 -7.55
C LEU A 7 -0.05 -3.21 -8.12
N ASN A 8 -0.06 -2.71 -9.36
CA ASN A 8 -1.30 -2.35 -10.04
C ASN A 8 -2.01 -3.61 -10.59
N ARG A 9 -3.26 -3.86 -10.14
CA ARG A 9 -4.06 -5.00 -10.60
C ARG A 9 -4.33 -5.00 -12.11
N HIS A 10 -4.44 -3.83 -12.73
CA HIS A 10 -4.69 -3.70 -14.16
C HIS A 10 -3.51 -4.18 -15.03
N MET A 11 -2.35 -4.43 -14.42
CA MET A 11 -1.18 -5.01 -15.04
C MET A 11 -1.09 -6.55 -14.87
N LEU A 12 -2.09 -7.20 -14.25
CA LEU A 12 -2.07 -8.63 -13.95
C LEU A 12 -3.04 -9.44 -14.82
N PRO A 13 -2.60 -10.58 -15.39
CA PRO A 13 -3.44 -11.47 -16.21
C PRO A 13 -4.75 -11.91 -15.53
N PRO A 14 -4.79 -12.29 -14.22
CA PRO A 14 -6.03 -12.65 -13.54
C PRO A 14 -7.11 -11.56 -13.53
N TYR A 15 -6.73 -10.31 -13.76
CA TYR A 15 -7.62 -9.15 -13.81
C TYR A 15 -7.78 -8.58 -15.22
N GLY A 16 -7.37 -9.34 -16.26
CA GLY A 16 -7.65 -9.03 -17.66
C GLY A 16 -6.52 -8.42 -18.46
N CYS A 17 -5.32 -8.27 -17.88
CA CYS A 17 -4.14 -7.85 -18.64
C CYS A 17 -3.62 -8.99 -19.51
N ASP A 18 -3.52 -8.79 -20.82
CA ASP A 18 -3.11 -9.82 -21.78
C ASP A 18 -1.69 -9.62 -22.33
N TRP A 19 -1.02 -8.53 -21.98
CA TRP A 19 0.28 -8.16 -22.52
C TRP A 19 1.43 -8.20 -21.51
N VAL A 20 1.16 -8.16 -20.21
CA VAL A 20 2.20 -8.31 -19.18
C VAL A 20 2.50 -9.79 -18.95
N HIS A 21 3.79 -10.14 -18.98
CA HIS A 21 4.23 -11.51 -18.78
C HIS A 21 4.28 -11.85 -17.28
N ALA A 22 3.16 -12.38 -16.77
CA ALA A 22 3.01 -12.73 -15.35
C ALA A 22 2.22 -14.06 -15.17
N PRO A 23 2.76 -15.20 -15.68
CA PRO A 23 2.06 -16.49 -15.68
C PRO A 23 1.87 -17.10 -14.28
N ASN A 24 2.72 -16.79 -13.29
CA ASN A 24 2.57 -17.33 -11.95
C ASN A 24 1.43 -16.66 -11.17
N PHE A 25 1.11 -15.38 -11.42
CA PHE A 25 -0.12 -14.80 -10.92
C PHE A 25 -1.36 -15.50 -11.48
N GLN A 26 -1.33 -15.91 -12.76
CA GLN A 26 -2.40 -16.73 -13.35
C GLN A 26 -2.48 -18.12 -12.69
N ARG A 27 -1.35 -18.78 -12.48
CA ARG A 27 -1.26 -20.06 -11.76
C ARG A 27 -1.78 -19.94 -10.33
N LEU A 28 -1.50 -18.83 -9.64
CA LEU A 28 -2.03 -18.55 -8.32
C LEU A 28 -3.55 -18.40 -8.34
N ALA A 29 -4.09 -17.67 -9.30
CA ALA A 29 -5.55 -17.47 -9.44
C ALA A 29 -6.29 -18.79 -9.69
N GLU A 30 -5.66 -19.76 -10.38
CA GLU A 30 -6.20 -21.11 -10.58
C GLU A 30 -6.21 -21.93 -9.27
N ARG A 31 -5.34 -21.60 -8.31
CA ARG A 31 -5.20 -22.31 -7.04
C ARG A 31 -5.92 -21.64 -5.89
N ALA A 32 -5.97 -20.33 -5.86
CA ALA A 32 -6.49 -19.52 -4.76
C ALA A 32 -7.90 -18.95 -5.07
N CYS A 33 -8.52 -18.34 -4.07
CA CYS A 33 -9.63 -17.43 -4.27
C CYS A 33 -9.11 -16.07 -4.72
N THR A 34 -9.60 -15.55 -5.85
CA THR A 34 -9.30 -14.21 -6.37
C THR A 34 -10.41 -13.25 -5.98
N PHE A 35 -10.07 -12.13 -5.37
CA PHE A 35 -11.04 -11.12 -4.96
C PHE A 35 -11.18 -10.03 -6.03
N ASP A 36 -12.39 -9.89 -6.56
CA ASP A 36 -12.68 -8.91 -7.61
C ASP A 36 -12.85 -7.50 -7.07
N ARG A 37 -13.31 -7.34 -5.84
CA ARG A 37 -13.59 -6.04 -5.20
C ARG A 37 -12.79 -5.87 -3.91
N SER A 38 -11.47 -5.94 -4.03
CA SER A 38 -10.53 -5.65 -2.94
C SER A 38 -10.05 -4.20 -3.05
N PHE A 39 -10.22 -3.42 -2.00
CA PHE A 39 -9.83 -2.02 -1.95
C PHE A 39 -8.83 -1.75 -0.82
N VAL A 40 -8.03 -0.71 -1.00
CA VAL A 40 -7.18 -0.19 0.07
C VAL A 40 -8.01 0.37 1.23
N GLY A 41 -7.38 0.57 2.37
CA GLY A 41 -7.85 1.43 3.44
C GLY A 41 -7.09 2.76 3.44
N SER A 42 -6.13 2.89 4.36
CA SER A 42 -5.21 4.04 4.39
C SER A 42 -4.10 3.87 3.37
N VAL A 43 -3.76 4.96 2.68
CA VAL A 43 -2.66 5.02 1.71
C VAL A 43 -1.70 6.14 2.07
N PRO A 44 -0.47 6.12 1.54
CA PRO A 44 0.16 5.03 0.79
C PRO A 44 0.91 4.04 1.72
N CYS A 45 2.06 3.58 1.32
CA CYS A 45 2.89 2.51 1.86
C CYS A 45 2.81 2.29 3.39
N MET A 46 3.26 3.23 4.23
CA MET A 46 3.30 3.03 5.68
C MET A 46 1.93 3.15 6.37
N PRO A 47 1.02 4.08 5.99
CA PRO A 47 -0.37 4.03 6.44
C PRO A 47 -1.07 2.72 6.11
N ALA A 48 -0.85 2.15 4.91
CA ALA A 48 -1.38 0.84 4.54
C ALA A 48 -0.79 -0.29 5.41
N ARG A 49 0.50 -0.22 5.76
CA ARG A 49 1.12 -1.16 6.70
C ARG A 49 0.56 -1.02 8.11
N ARG A 50 0.24 0.20 8.55
CA ARG A 50 -0.44 0.37 9.84
C ARG A 50 -1.83 -0.25 9.82
N ASP A 51 -2.58 -0.14 8.72
CA ASP A 51 -3.85 -0.86 8.52
C ASP A 51 -3.64 -2.38 8.59
N LEU A 52 -2.57 -2.93 7.98
CA LEU A 52 -2.22 -4.35 8.05
C LEU A 52 -1.80 -4.79 9.46
N HIS A 53 -1.29 -3.91 10.28
CA HIS A 53 -1.03 -4.20 11.69
C HIS A 53 -2.32 -4.21 12.53
N THR A 54 -3.17 -3.20 12.36
CA THR A 54 -4.26 -2.89 13.30
C THR A 54 -5.65 -3.35 12.84
N GLY A 55 -5.83 -3.62 11.54
CA GLY A 55 -7.15 -3.85 10.95
C GLY A 55 -8.08 -2.62 11.03
N ARG A 56 -7.53 -1.42 11.11
CA ARG A 56 -8.26 -0.15 11.24
C ARG A 56 -7.74 0.89 10.28
N TYR A 57 -8.63 1.76 9.81
CA TYR A 57 -8.22 2.96 9.07
C TYR A 57 -7.49 3.95 9.99
N ASN A 58 -6.34 4.45 9.56
CA ASN A 58 -5.59 5.45 10.31
C ASN A 58 -5.61 6.85 9.66
N PHE A 59 -5.92 6.96 8.37
CA PHE A 59 -5.85 8.23 7.61
C PHE A 59 -6.85 9.31 8.08
N LEU A 60 -7.88 8.97 8.84
CA LEU A 60 -8.80 9.96 9.42
C LEU A 60 -8.16 10.77 10.57
N HIS A 61 -7.15 10.18 11.22
CA HIS A 61 -6.56 10.71 12.45
C HIS A 61 -5.09 11.10 12.29
N ARG A 62 -4.38 10.46 11.37
CA ARG A 62 -2.92 10.54 11.30
C ARG A 62 -2.43 10.46 9.86
N SER A 63 -1.38 11.24 9.57
CA SER A 63 -0.55 11.06 8.37
C SER A 63 0.49 9.95 8.57
N TRP A 64 1.49 9.85 7.72
CA TRP A 64 2.60 8.91 7.85
C TRP A 64 3.27 9.05 9.20
N GLY A 65 3.45 7.95 9.89
CA GLY A 65 4.07 7.98 11.20
C GLY A 65 4.23 6.60 11.80
N PRO A 66 4.79 6.55 13.03
CA PRO A 66 4.96 5.31 13.76
C PRO A 66 3.64 4.61 14.08
N LEU A 67 3.74 3.33 14.47
CA LEU A 67 2.68 2.69 15.25
C LEU A 67 2.55 3.41 16.60
N GLU A 68 1.33 3.57 17.04
CA GLU A 68 1.00 4.24 18.30
C GLU A 68 1.01 3.24 19.48
N PRO A 69 1.23 3.71 20.72
CA PRO A 69 1.22 2.85 21.90
C PRO A 69 -0.10 2.10 22.14
N PHE A 70 -1.20 2.61 21.60
CA PHE A 70 -2.53 2.00 21.70
C PHE A 70 -2.89 1.10 20.49
N ASP A 71 -2.03 0.99 19.48
CA ASP A 71 -2.27 0.14 18.31
C ASP A 71 -2.14 -1.35 18.67
N ASP A 72 -3.20 -2.10 18.44
CA ASP A 72 -3.20 -3.56 18.55
C ASP A 72 -2.58 -4.16 17.29
N SER A 73 -1.30 -4.49 17.35
CA SER A 73 -0.55 -5.01 16.21
C SER A 73 -0.77 -6.49 16.00
N MET A 74 -1.32 -6.91 14.86
CA MET A 74 -1.58 -8.33 14.53
C MET A 74 -0.33 -9.22 14.70
N PRO A 75 0.88 -8.87 14.21
CA PRO A 75 2.07 -9.71 14.45
C PRO A 75 2.41 -9.85 15.94
N GLU A 76 2.18 -8.80 16.75
CA GLU A 76 2.41 -8.83 18.19
C GLU A 76 1.36 -9.68 18.89
N ILE A 77 0.09 -9.60 18.46
CA ILE A 77 -1.00 -10.45 18.97
C ILE A 77 -0.69 -11.92 18.68
N LEU A 78 -0.32 -12.27 17.45
CA LEU A 78 0.08 -13.63 17.07
C LEU A 78 1.22 -14.14 17.98
N LYS A 79 2.29 -13.35 18.09
CA LYS A 79 3.45 -13.66 18.93
C LYS A 79 3.05 -13.92 20.40
N ASN A 80 2.19 -13.08 20.95
CA ASN A 80 1.75 -13.17 22.35
C ASN A 80 0.82 -14.36 22.59
N ASN A 81 0.21 -14.91 21.54
CA ASN A 81 -0.61 -16.12 21.57
C ASN A 81 0.15 -17.39 21.12
N GLY A 82 1.48 -17.36 21.12
CA GLY A 82 2.30 -18.54 20.86
C GLY A 82 2.48 -18.86 19.37
N VAL A 83 2.17 -17.94 18.46
CA VAL A 83 2.45 -18.03 17.03
C VAL A 83 3.68 -17.19 16.70
N PRO A 84 4.89 -17.79 16.57
CA PRO A 84 6.08 -17.05 16.15
C PRO A 84 5.87 -16.34 14.82
N THR A 85 6.27 -15.07 14.76
CA THR A 85 6.13 -14.25 13.57
C THR A 85 7.49 -13.86 13.00
N HIS A 86 7.68 -13.98 11.69
CA HIS A 86 8.91 -13.60 11.02
C HIS A 86 8.62 -12.67 9.84
N LEU A 87 9.33 -11.54 9.81
CA LEU A 87 9.30 -10.59 8.70
C LEU A 87 10.58 -10.71 7.89
N VAL A 88 10.46 -10.86 6.57
CA VAL A 88 11.55 -10.59 5.63
C VAL A 88 11.10 -9.48 4.69
N SER A 89 11.91 -8.43 4.56
CA SER A 89 11.52 -7.23 3.80
C SER A 89 12.73 -6.54 3.19
N ASP A 90 12.51 -5.76 2.14
CA ASP A 90 13.45 -4.77 1.61
C ASP A 90 12.90 -3.36 1.67
N HIS A 91 11.82 -3.15 2.42
CA HIS A 91 11.19 -1.85 2.58
C HIS A 91 12.02 -0.94 3.50
N TYR A 92 12.70 0.06 2.94
CA TYR A 92 13.68 0.86 3.66
C TYR A 92 13.07 1.83 4.70
N HIS A 93 11.77 2.16 4.62
CA HIS A 93 11.08 2.99 5.61
C HIS A 93 11.13 2.41 7.05
N TYR A 94 11.38 1.11 7.19
CA TYR A 94 11.62 0.53 8.52
C TYR A 94 12.90 1.02 9.21
N TRP A 95 13.76 1.72 8.49
CA TRP A 95 15.00 2.33 9.01
C TRP A 95 14.88 3.85 9.20
N GLU A 96 13.73 4.43 8.87
CA GLU A 96 13.43 5.83 9.11
C GLU A 96 12.83 6.02 10.52
N GLU A 97 12.83 7.26 11.02
CA GLU A 97 12.43 7.59 12.40
C GLU A 97 11.03 7.07 12.78
N GLY A 98 10.05 7.27 11.90
CA GLY A 98 8.67 6.83 12.10
C GLY A 98 8.42 5.37 11.77
N GLY A 99 9.32 4.70 11.05
CA GLY A 99 9.17 3.30 10.63
C GLY A 99 9.76 2.28 11.58
N ALA A 100 10.64 2.73 12.49
CA ALA A 100 11.48 1.86 13.29
C ALA A 100 10.74 0.97 14.31
N ASN A 101 9.46 1.19 14.55
CA ASN A 101 8.69 0.38 15.50
C ASN A 101 7.74 -0.64 14.86
N TYR A 102 7.66 -0.74 13.53
CA TYR A 102 6.83 -1.72 12.84
C TYR A 102 7.43 -3.13 12.89
N HIS A 103 8.67 -3.29 12.40
CA HIS A 103 9.33 -4.59 12.34
C HIS A 103 9.60 -5.19 13.73
N THR A 104 9.73 -4.37 14.77
CA THR A 104 9.92 -4.81 16.16
C THR A 104 8.68 -5.50 16.75
N LYS A 105 7.53 -5.43 16.10
CA LYS A 105 6.32 -6.15 16.51
C LYS A 105 6.38 -7.64 16.19
N TYR A 106 7.23 -8.06 15.26
CA TYR A 106 7.46 -9.46 14.93
C TYR A 106 8.37 -10.14 15.97
N SER A 107 8.33 -11.47 16.03
CA SER A 107 9.25 -12.25 16.88
C SER A 107 10.69 -12.14 16.39
N SER A 108 10.87 -12.06 15.07
CA SER A 108 12.16 -11.91 14.41
C SER A 108 11.99 -11.30 13.02
N TRP A 109 13.07 -10.70 12.52
CA TRP A 109 13.06 -10.08 11.19
C TRP A 109 14.42 -10.10 10.52
N ARG A 110 14.40 -10.06 9.18
CA ARG A 110 15.58 -9.83 8.33
C ARG A 110 15.20 -8.81 7.25
N ILE A 111 16.04 -7.79 7.07
CA ILE A 111 15.76 -6.70 6.12
C ILE A 111 16.94 -6.58 5.16
N SER A 112 16.64 -6.65 3.84
CA SER A 112 17.58 -6.32 2.77
C SER A 112 17.56 -4.81 2.53
N ARG A 113 18.72 -4.25 2.20
CA ARG A 113 18.92 -2.81 2.01
C ARG A 113 19.14 -2.49 0.54
N GLY A 114 18.86 -1.23 0.13
CA GLY A 114 19.28 -0.66 -1.13
C GLY A 114 18.18 -0.17 -2.07
N GLN A 115 16.90 -0.34 -1.71
CA GLN A 115 15.79 0.18 -2.53
C GLN A 115 15.72 1.70 -2.51
N GLU A 116 15.31 2.32 -3.59
CA GLU A 116 14.85 3.72 -3.70
C GLU A 116 15.79 4.78 -3.10
N GLY A 117 17.05 4.74 -3.19
CA GLY A 117 17.93 5.73 -2.56
C GLY A 117 18.02 5.60 -1.03
N ASP A 118 17.72 4.42 -0.51
CA ASP A 118 18.03 4.03 0.87
C ASP A 118 19.49 4.41 1.22
N PRO A 119 19.78 5.09 2.34
CA PRO A 119 21.14 5.43 2.74
C PRO A 119 21.94 4.19 3.19
N TRP A 120 22.17 3.28 2.25
CA TRP A 120 22.80 1.97 2.49
C TRP A 120 24.31 2.02 2.36
N HIS A 121 24.85 2.38 1.16
CA HIS A 121 26.27 2.50 0.93
C HIS A 121 26.75 3.95 1.01
N GLY A 122 27.92 4.17 1.61
CA GLY A 122 28.50 5.51 1.84
C GLY A 122 29.64 5.85 0.88
N ASP A 123 29.47 5.68 -0.43
CA ASP A 123 30.48 5.97 -1.42
C ASP A 123 30.62 7.48 -1.64
N LEU A 124 31.85 8.01 -1.52
CA LEU A 124 32.13 9.44 -1.63
C LEU A 124 32.33 9.89 -3.08
N THR A 125 32.60 8.95 -3.99
CA THR A 125 32.74 9.20 -5.42
C THR A 125 31.45 8.83 -6.13
N ASP A 126 31.11 9.58 -7.17
CA ASP A 126 29.94 9.27 -7.99
C ASP A 126 30.17 7.97 -8.79
N PRO A 127 29.14 7.12 -8.95
CA PRO A 127 29.19 5.99 -9.86
C PRO A 127 29.50 6.44 -11.30
N ALA A 128 30.21 5.62 -12.07
CA ALA A 128 30.66 5.99 -13.43
C ALA A 128 29.50 6.35 -14.38
N ASP A 129 28.37 5.70 -14.22
CA ASP A 129 27.19 5.87 -15.09
C ASP A 129 26.13 6.81 -14.49
N TYR A 130 26.46 7.53 -13.41
CA TYR A 130 25.52 8.46 -12.78
C TYR A 130 25.16 9.60 -13.77
N PRO A 131 23.87 9.77 -14.11
CA PRO A 131 23.47 10.65 -15.20
C PRO A 131 23.57 12.14 -14.88
N HIS A 132 23.98 12.53 -13.66
CA HIS A 132 24.01 13.93 -13.19
C HIS A 132 22.75 14.68 -13.62
N PRO A 133 21.60 14.43 -12.99
CA PRO A 133 20.32 14.96 -13.41
C PRO A 133 20.39 16.49 -13.50
N ASN A 134 19.87 17.02 -14.58
CA ASN A 134 19.64 18.46 -14.65
C ASN A 134 18.58 18.80 -13.60
N THR A 135 18.96 19.56 -12.58
CA THR A 135 18.11 19.90 -11.42
C THR A 135 16.82 20.61 -11.82
N ASP A 136 16.79 21.22 -13.02
CA ASP A 136 15.59 21.87 -13.55
C ASP A 136 14.58 20.87 -14.16
N GLN A 137 14.97 19.60 -14.31
CA GLN A 137 14.16 18.55 -14.95
C GLN A 137 13.66 17.47 -13.97
N THR A 138 14.03 17.55 -12.70
CA THR A 138 13.56 16.59 -11.70
C THR A 138 13.11 17.29 -10.42
N GLN A 139 12.00 16.80 -9.85
CA GLN A 139 11.49 17.23 -8.54
C GLN A 139 12.16 16.49 -7.38
N ARG A 140 12.97 15.46 -7.68
CA ARG A 140 13.62 14.65 -6.64
C ARG A 140 14.90 15.34 -6.13
N PRO A 141 15.18 15.27 -4.82
CA PRO A 141 16.43 15.75 -4.27
C PRO A 141 17.63 15.08 -4.96
N PRO A 142 18.62 15.86 -5.45
CA PRO A 142 19.80 15.30 -6.13
C PRO A 142 20.53 14.25 -5.28
N GLU A 143 20.56 14.43 -3.95
CA GLU A 143 21.22 13.53 -3.02
C GLU A 143 20.54 12.15 -3.01
N ARG A 144 19.21 12.09 -3.13
CA ARG A 144 18.45 10.83 -3.17
C ARG A 144 18.68 10.08 -4.47
N LEU A 145 18.69 10.79 -5.59
CA LEU A 145 19.03 10.21 -6.90
C LEU A 145 20.45 9.65 -6.89
N ARG A 146 21.41 10.44 -6.37
CA ARG A 146 22.79 9.99 -6.25
C ARG A 146 22.91 8.73 -5.39
N GLN A 147 22.23 8.71 -4.24
CA GLN A 147 22.25 7.56 -3.33
C GLN A 147 21.71 6.30 -4.01
N ASP A 148 20.64 6.41 -4.79
CA ASP A 148 20.10 5.30 -5.54
C ASP A 148 21.13 4.72 -6.54
N TRP A 149 21.82 5.57 -7.28
CA TRP A 149 22.88 5.12 -8.19
C TRP A 149 24.11 4.55 -7.46
N VAL A 150 24.46 5.08 -6.30
CA VAL A 150 25.47 4.47 -5.43
C VAL A 150 25.06 3.04 -5.04
N ASN A 151 23.81 2.85 -4.62
CA ASN A 151 23.31 1.53 -4.24
C ASN A 151 23.33 0.55 -5.43
N ARG A 152 22.91 0.97 -6.62
CA ARG A 152 22.92 0.15 -7.85
C ARG A 152 24.32 -0.36 -8.23
N ALA A 153 25.37 0.42 -7.94
CA ALA A 153 26.75 -0.04 -8.15
C ALA A 153 27.09 -1.30 -7.33
N HIS A 154 26.37 -1.55 -6.25
CA HIS A 154 26.48 -2.77 -5.41
C HIS A 154 25.45 -3.85 -5.73
N MET A 155 24.68 -3.71 -6.82
CA MET A 155 23.66 -4.64 -7.29
C MET A 155 23.96 -5.10 -8.72
N GLN A 156 25.18 -5.62 -8.93
CA GLN A 156 25.67 -5.98 -10.27
C GLN A 156 24.99 -7.24 -10.85
N ASN A 157 24.52 -8.12 -9.98
CA ASN A 157 23.80 -9.33 -10.37
C ASN A 157 22.41 -9.32 -9.73
N GLU A 158 21.47 -10.03 -10.32
CA GLU A 158 20.12 -10.14 -9.77
C GLU A 158 20.08 -10.65 -8.32
N CYS A 159 20.96 -11.61 -7.98
CA CYS A 159 21.06 -12.13 -6.60
C CYS A 159 21.56 -11.07 -5.58
N ASP A 160 22.12 -9.96 -6.05
CA ASP A 160 22.54 -8.83 -5.21
C ASP A 160 21.40 -7.85 -4.96
N MET A 161 20.32 -7.93 -5.74
CA MET A 161 19.15 -7.04 -5.64
C MET A 161 18.34 -7.32 -4.37
N PRO A 162 17.73 -6.29 -3.78
CA PRO A 162 16.97 -6.41 -2.53
C PRO A 162 15.83 -7.42 -2.59
N GLN A 163 15.01 -7.42 -3.65
CA GLN A 163 13.91 -8.37 -3.80
C GLN A 163 14.41 -9.83 -3.85
N ALA A 164 15.46 -10.11 -4.62
CA ALA A 164 16.04 -11.45 -4.70
C ALA A 164 16.50 -11.96 -3.33
N LYS A 165 17.18 -11.09 -2.56
CA LYS A 165 17.64 -11.41 -1.19
C LYS A 165 16.46 -11.62 -0.24
N THR A 166 15.43 -10.79 -0.33
CA THR A 166 14.22 -10.86 0.50
C THR A 166 13.49 -12.18 0.28
N VAL A 167 13.24 -12.54 -0.98
CA VAL A 167 12.60 -13.83 -1.28
C VAL A 167 13.48 -15.01 -0.88
N ALA A 168 14.80 -14.96 -1.13
CA ALA A 168 15.72 -16.01 -0.69
C ALA A 168 15.68 -16.23 0.85
N MET A 169 15.61 -15.14 1.64
CA MET A 169 15.43 -15.22 3.10
C MET A 169 14.08 -15.86 3.48
N GLY A 170 13.01 -15.55 2.76
CA GLY A 170 11.70 -16.17 2.95
C GLY A 170 11.72 -17.67 2.64
N LEU A 171 12.33 -18.07 1.53
CA LEU A 171 12.47 -19.47 1.14
C LEU A 171 13.33 -20.26 2.17
N GLU A 172 14.39 -19.65 2.67
CA GLU A 172 15.21 -20.24 3.76
C GLU A 172 14.36 -20.47 5.02
N TYR A 173 13.48 -19.51 5.39
CA TYR A 173 12.58 -19.67 6.52
C TYR A 173 11.62 -20.85 6.31
N LEU A 174 11.00 -20.97 5.13
CA LEU A 174 10.11 -22.09 4.79
C LEU A 174 10.85 -23.43 4.89
N GLU A 175 12.06 -23.53 4.32
CA GLU A 175 12.88 -24.76 4.38
C GLU A 175 13.18 -25.21 5.82
N ARG A 176 13.46 -24.25 6.71
CA ARG A 176 13.82 -24.56 8.08
C ARG A 176 12.65 -24.90 8.98
N ASN A 177 11.48 -24.34 8.68
CA ASN A 177 10.34 -24.37 9.61
C ASN A 177 9.12 -25.14 9.08
N HIS A 178 9.14 -25.69 7.85
CA HIS A 178 7.98 -26.39 7.26
C HIS A 178 7.44 -27.57 8.10
N ALA A 179 8.27 -28.18 8.92
CA ALA A 179 7.88 -29.29 9.81
C ALA A 179 7.35 -28.79 11.18
N CYS A 180 7.29 -27.48 11.40
CA CYS A 180 6.77 -26.88 12.62
C CYS A 180 5.36 -26.34 12.36
N ASP A 181 4.52 -26.39 13.41
CA ASP A 181 3.17 -25.81 13.37
C ASP A 181 3.16 -24.37 13.90
N ASN A 182 2.07 -23.66 13.57
CA ASN A 182 1.73 -22.37 14.16
C ASN A 182 2.82 -21.29 14.00
N TRP A 183 3.16 -20.93 12.77
CA TRP A 183 4.05 -19.83 12.46
C TRP A 183 3.43 -18.87 11.44
N PHE A 184 3.86 -17.62 11.47
CA PHE A 184 3.50 -16.60 10.48
C PHE A 184 4.77 -16.05 9.83
N LEU A 185 4.84 -16.16 8.51
CA LEU A 185 5.88 -15.54 7.68
C LEU A 185 5.27 -14.44 6.81
N GLN A 186 5.82 -13.24 6.90
CA GLN A 186 5.58 -12.17 5.94
C GLN A 186 6.81 -11.98 5.07
N ILE A 187 6.67 -12.23 3.78
CA ILE A 187 7.63 -11.83 2.74
C ILE A 187 7.08 -10.56 2.12
N GLU A 188 7.81 -9.47 2.25
CA GLU A 188 7.40 -8.16 1.76
C GLU A 188 8.47 -7.61 0.85
N THR A 189 8.10 -7.39 -0.42
CA THR A 189 9.01 -6.85 -1.43
C THR A 189 8.61 -5.44 -1.81
N PHE A 190 9.60 -4.55 -1.95
CA PHE A 190 9.40 -3.19 -2.38
C PHE A 190 8.99 -3.13 -3.86
N ASP A 191 9.53 -4.00 -4.70
CA ASP A 191 9.11 -4.10 -6.09
C ASP A 191 7.64 -4.60 -6.20
N PRO A 192 6.87 -4.07 -7.19
CA PRO A 192 7.26 -3.22 -8.33
C PRO A 192 7.16 -1.70 -8.08
N HIS A 193 7.40 -1.21 -6.86
CA HIS A 193 7.52 0.23 -6.57
C HIS A 193 8.63 0.87 -7.42
N GLU A 194 8.52 2.14 -7.75
CA GLU A 194 9.59 2.87 -8.40
C GLU A 194 10.80 3.13 -7.44
N PRO A 195 12.04 3.29 -7.95
CA PRO A 195 12.46 3.30 -9.36
C PRO A 195 12.41 1.91 -10.00
N TYR A 196 12.12 1.85 -11.29
CA TYR A 196 11.95 0.59 -12.02
C TYR A 196 13.29 0.00 -12.48
N PHE A 197 14.18 -0.24 -11.54
CA PHE A 197 15.47 -0.87 -11.78
C PHE A 197 15.30 -2.38 -11.87
N VAL A 198 15.39 -2.92 -13.10
CA VAL A 198 15.07 -4.32 -13.39
C VAL A 198 16.15 -4.98 -14.26
N PRO A 199 16.53 -6.26 -14.01
CA PRO A 199 17.47 -7.01 -14.84
C PRO A 199 17.01 -7.16 -16.28
N ASP A 200 17.97 -7.17 -17.24
CA ASP A 200 17.69 -7.22 -18.68
C ASP A 200 16.87 -8.45 -19.08
N ARG A 201 17.05 -9.60 -18.45
CA ARG A 201 16.28 -10.82 -18.77
C ARG A 201 14.76 -10.66 -18.67
N TYR A 202 14.28 -9.71 -17.90
CA TYR A 202 12.84 -9.38 -17.80
C TYR A 202 12.43 -8.34 -18.84
N LYS A 203 13.33 -7.42 -19.21
CA LYS A 203 13.14 -6.51 -20.34
C LYS A 203 13.05 -7.25 -21.66
N ASP A 204 13.85 -8.31 -21.84
CA ASP A 204 13.87 -9.17 -23.03
C ASP A 204 12.54 -9.91 -23.30
N LEU A 205 11.61 -9.92 -22.35
CA LEU A 205 10.26 -10.45 -22.52
C LEU A 205 9.35 -9.54 -23.37
N TYR A 206 9.77 -8.29 -23.64
CA TYR A 206 8.97 -7.27 -24.29
C TYR A 206 9.65 -6.76 -25.56
N ASP A 207 8.87 -6.59 -26.65
CA ASP A 207 9.34 -5.98 -27.89
C ASP A 207 9.38 -4.46 -27.75
N TYR A 208 10.34 -3.97 -26.93
CA TYR A 208 10.54 -2.55 -26.64
C TYR A 208 12.04 -2.25 -26.49
N ASP A 209 12.47 -1.12 -27.06
CA ASP A 209 13.87 -0.69 -26.98
C ASP A 209 14.09 0.18 -25.73
N PHE A 210 14.45 -0.47 -24.63
CA PHE A 210 14.72 0.17 -23.33
C PHE A 210 15.94 1.10 -23.33
N SER A 211 16.81 1.04 -24.35
CA SER A 211 18.00 1.87 -24.42
C SER A 211 17.75 3.33 -24.84
N LYS A 212 16.56 3.62 -25.37
CA LYS A 212 16.20 4.96 -25.87
C LYS A 212 16.10 6.01 -24.79
N ILE A 213 15.73 5.63 -23.58
CA ILE A 213 15.48 6.55 -22.47
C ILE A 213 16.19 6.01 -21.22
N ASN A 214 17.05 6.82 -20.63
CA ASN A 214 17.73 6.50 -19.36
C ASN A 214 17.02 7.21 -18.20
N ASN A 215 15.78 6.83 -17.92
CA ASN A 215 15.00 7.33 -16.80
C ASN A 215 14.01 6.24 -16.38
N ASP A 216 14.12 5.76 -15.15
CA ASP A 216 13.29 4.67 -14.59
C ASP A 216 12.53 5.09 -13.32
N TRP A 217 12.54 6.40 -12.99
CA TRP A 217 11.94 6.91 -11.78
C TRP A 217 10.89 7.98 -12.06
N PRO A 218 9.60 7.63 -12.24
CA PRO A 218 8.53 8.58 -12.52
C PRO A 218 8.38 9.61 -11.40
N GLU A 219 8.13 10.86 -11.80
CA GLU A 219 7.83 11.95 -10.87
C GLU A 219 6.35 11.91 -10.43
N TYR A 220 6.04 12.57 -9.32
CA TYR A 220 4.67 12.65 -8.79
C TYR A 220 3.99 13.91 -9.30
N ARG A 221 3.56 13.91 -10.54
CA ARG A 221 3.00 15.10 -11.20
C ARG A 221 2.02 14.77 -12.32
N HIS A 222 1.28 15.78 -12.71
CA HIS A 222 0.49 15.77 -13.94
C HIS A 222 1.43 15.66 -15.16
N ILE A 223 1.06 14.85 -16.15
CA ILE A 223 1.79 14.65 -17.39
C ILE A 223 1.26 15.56 -18.50
N THR A 224 2.11 15.83 -19.47
CA THR A 224 1.79 16.62 -20.66
C THR A 224 1.95 15.79 -21.92
N GLU A 225 1.53 16.32 -23.07
CA GLU A 225 1.69 15.63 -24.35
C GLU A 225 3.17 15.27 -24.65
N SER A 226 4.12 16.08 -24.21
CA SER A 226 5.56 15.77 -24.36
C SER A 226 6.05 14.59 -23.52
N ASP A 227 5.29 14.19 -22.50
CA ASP A 227 5.64 13.09 -21.62
C ASP A 227 5.16 11.70 -22.12
N ARG A 228 4.39 11.62 -23.20
CA ARG A 228 3.79 10.36 -23.68
C ARG A 228 4.83 9.27 -23.94
N GLY A 229 5.95 9.61 -24.59
CA GLY A 229 7.02 8.64 -24.83
C GLY A 229 7.68 8.13 -23.54
N LEU A 230 7.80 9.00 -22.54
CA LEU A 230 8.32 8.63 -21.22
C LEU A 230 7.29 7.81 -20.44
N THR A 231 6.01 8.10 -20.58
CA THR A 231 4.91 7.30 -19.99
C THR A 231 4.92 5.85 -20.50
N GLU A 232 5.07 5.67 -21.83
CA GLU A 232 5.20 4.33 -22.41
C GLU A 232 6.43 3.61 -21.85
N HIS A 233 7.57 4.31 -21.77
CA HIS A 233 8.79 3.76 -21.21
C HIS A 233 8.63 3.27 -19.77
N TYR A 234 8.00 4.08 -18.90
CA TYR A 234 7.71 3.69 -17.53
C TYR A 234 6.76 2.49 -17.44
N ARG A 235 5.74 2.42 -18.29
CA ARG A 235 4.83 1.26 -18.36
C ARG A 235 5.57 -0.02 -18.73
N MET A 236 6.50 0.04 -19.68
CA MET A 236 7.30 -1.11 -20.10
C MET A 236 8.30 -1.55 -19.02
N LEU A 237 8.95 -0.60 -18.34
CA LEU A 237 9.82 -0.90 -17.20
C LEU A 237 9.04 -1.52 -16.02
N ASN A 238 7.88 -0.95 -15.69
CA ASN A 238 7.01 -1.51 -14.65
C ASN A 238 6.53 -2.91 -15.01
N ALA A 239 6.14 -3.17 -16.27
CA ALA A 239 5.77 -4.50 -16.74
C ALA A 239 6.91 -5.51 -16.59
N ALA A 240 8.14 -5.12 -16.94
CA ALA A 240 9.33 -5.95 -16.75
C ALA A 240 9.58 -6.24 -15.26
N LEU A 241 9.39 -5.26 -14.40
CA LEU A 241 9.53 -5.41 -12.95
C LEU A 241 8.42 -6.30 -12.35
N ILE A 242 7.18 -6.21 -12.84
CA ILE A 242 6.09 -7.13 -12.49
C ILE A 242 6.43 -8.56 -12.93
N SER A 243 7.08 -8.75 -14.10
CA SER A 243 7.55 -10.08 -14.52
C SER A 243 8.61 -10.64 -13.57
N MET A 244 9.46 -9.80 -12.97
CA MET A 244 10.38 -10.19 -11.90
C MET A 244 9.60 -10.58 -10.62
N CYS A 245 8.62 -9.81 -10.22
CA CYS A 245 7.73 -10.15 -9.09
C CYS A 245 7.03 -11.49 -9.31
N ASP A 246 6.53 -11.74 -10.52
CA ASP A 246 5.89 -12.99 -10.93
C ASP A 246 6.85 -14.18 -10.83
N HIS A 247 8.11 -14.00 -11.28
CA HIS A 247 9.13 -15.04 -11.13
C HIS A 247 9.34 -15.42 -9.65
N TYR A 248 9.47 -14.44 -8.76
CA TYR A 248 9.67 -14.69 -7.34
C TYR A 248 8.42 -15.25 -6.65
N LEU A 249 7.21 -14.85 -7.06
CA LEU A 249 5.97 -15.54 -6.66
C LEU A 249 6.02 -17.02 -7.04
N GLY A 250 6.46 -17.33 -8.28
CA GLY A 250 6.63 -18.70 -8.74
C GLY A 250 7.56 -19.52 -7.85
N LEU A 251 8.70 -18.97 -7.45
CA LEU A 251 9.64 -19.65 -6.54
C LEU A 251 9.03 -19.95 -5.16
N VAL A 252 8.22 -19.03 -4.62
CA VAL A 252 7.52 -19.26 -3.34
C VAL A 252 6.49 -20.38 -3.49
N MET A 253 5.68 -20.36 -4.54
CA MET A 253 4.67 -21.40 -4.81
C MET A 253 5.31 -22.77 -5.04
N ASP A 254 6.40 -22.83 -5.79
CA ASP A 254 7.15 -24.07 -6.05
C ASP A 254 7.75 -24.63 -4.76
N ARG A 255 8.24 -23.75 -3.88
CA ARG A 255 8.75 -24.17 -2.58
C ARG A 255 7.64 -24.70 -1.67
N MET A 256 6.46 -24.08 -1.66
CA MET A 256 5.29 -24.58 -0.94
C MET A 256 4.87 -25.97 -1.45
N GLU A 257 4.89 -26.18 -2.77
CA GLU A 257 4.61 -27.49 -3.37
C GLU A 257 5.63 -28.55 -2.94
N GLN A 258 6.93 -28.24 -3.05
CA GLN A 258 8.03 -29.14 -2.69
C GLN A 258 8.00 -29.56 -1.22
N LEU A 259 7.55 -28.69 -0.34
CA LEU A 259 7.49 -28.91 1.11
C LEU A 259 6.12 -29.43 1.60
N GLY A 260 5.14 -29.59 0.68
CA GLY A 260 3.79 -30.06 1.02
C GLY A 260 2.94 -29.06 1.82
N LEU A 261 3.29 -27.76 1.78
CA LEU A 261 2.65 -26.70 2.61
C LEU A 261 1.23 -26.33 2.17
N TRP A 262 0.80 -26.73 0.98
CA TRP A 262 -0.57 -26.43 0.51
C TRP A 262 -1.67 -27.12 1.34
N ASP A 263 -1.35 -28.16 2.11
CA ASP A 263 -2.33 -28.93 2.87
C ASP A 263 -2.75 -28.24 4.18
N ASP A 264 -1.89 -27.40 4.76
CA ASP A 264 -2.07 -26.81 6.10
C ASP A 264 -1.68 -25.35 6.22
N THR A 265 -1.05 -24.78 5.19
CA THR A 265 -0.54 -23.40 5.23
C THR A 265 -1.41 -22.46 4.36
N MET A 266 -1.92 -21.39 4.96
CA MET A 266 -2.58 -20.30 4.22
C MET A 266 -1.57 -19.48 3.45
N LEU A 267 -1.87 -19.18 2.17
CA LEU A 267 -1.12 -18.20 1.39
C LEU A 267 -2.01 -17.00 1.06
N ILE A 268 -1.57 -15.82 1.48
CA ILE A 268 -2.15 -14.53 1.08
C ILE A 268 -1.14 -13.83 0.18
N VAL A 269 -1.56 -13.42 -1.03
CA VAL A 269 -0.78 -12.56 -1.92
C VAL A 269 -1.55 -11.27 -2.16
N ASN A 270 -0.93 -10.15 -1.82
CA ASN A 270 -1.56 -8.84 -1.83
C ASN A 270 -0.58 -7.71 -2.18
N THR A 271 -1.10 -6.51 -2.24
CA THR A 271 -0.34 -5.25 -2.29
C THR A 271 -0.86 -4.28 -1.22
N ASP A 272 -0.12 -3.27 -0.92
CA ASP A 272 -0.55 -2.14 -0.08
C ASP A 272 -1.43 -1.14 -0.84
N HIS A 273 -1.12 -0.84 -2.09
CA HIS A 273 -1.88 -0.02 -3.05
C HIS A 273 -1.32 -0.23 -4.46
N GLY A 274 -1.92 0.41 -5.46
CA GLY A 274 -1.40 0.45 -6.81
C GLY A 274 -0.70 1.77 -7.15
N PHE A 275 -0.61 2.07 -8.47
CA PHE A 275 0.16 3.19 -9.01
C PHE A 275 -0.38 3.61 -10.37
N LEU A 276 -0.40 4.92 -10.66
CA LEU A 276 -0.77 5.48 -11.97
C LEU A 276 0.45 5.56 -12.89
N LEU A 277 0.28 5.10 -14.10
CA LEU A 277 1.30 5.12 -15.15
C LEU A 277 0.79 5.81 -16.42
N GLY A 278 0.22 7.01 -16.25
CA GLY A 278 -0.33 7.85 -17.32
C GLY A 278 -1.85 7.86 -17.40
N GLU A 279 -2.54 7.03 -16.64
CA GLU A 279 -3.98 7.13 -16.50
C GLU A 279 -4.35 8.48 -15.87
N HIS A 280 -5.46 9.06 -16.29
CA HIS A 280 -5.92 10.40 -15.86
C HIS A 280 -4.89 11.52 -16.06
N ASP A 281 -3.92 11.33 -16.97
CA ASP A 281 -2.80 12.25 -17.20
C ASP A 281 -1.93 12.48 -15.97
N TRP A 282 -1.72 11.43 -15.13
CA TRP A 282 -0.86 11.46 -13.95
C TRP A 282 0.14 10.30 -13.93
N TRP A 283 1.30 10.54 -13.34
CA TRP A 283 2.17 9.49 -12.81
C TRP A 283 2.06 9.45 -11.30
N ALA A 284 2.28 8.27 -10.74
CA ALA A 284 2.47 8.01 -9.33
C ALA A 284 1.17 7.88 -8.50
N LYS A 285 1.20 8.36 -7.27
CA LYS A 285 0.20 8.22 -6.20
C LYS A 285 0.30 9.43 -5.29
N CYS A 286 -0.69 9.70 -4.45
CA CYS A 286 -0.68 10.73 -3.39
C CYS A 286 -0.91 12.18 -3.81
N SER A 287 -0.72 12.58 -5.07
CA SER A 287 -0.88 13.96 -5.53
C SER A 287 -2.18 14.20 -6.32
N MET A 288 -2.96 13.14 -6.53
CA MET A 288 -4.21 13.14 -7.29
C MET A 288 -5.30 12.35 -6.55
N PRO A 289 -6.57 12.38 -6.99
CA PRO A 289 -7.62 11.50 -6.47
C PRO A 289 -7.22 10.02 -6.57
N PHE A 290 -7.67 9.20 -5.62
CA PHE A 290 -7.31 7.78 -5.60
C PHE A 290 -8.20 6.99 -6.55
N TYR A 291 -7.86 7.03 -7.81
CA TYR A 291 -8.48 6.25 -8.86
C TYR A 291 -8.27 4.75 -8.68
N ASN A 292 -8.99 3.94 -9.45
CA ASN A 292 -8.98 2.49 -9.33
C ASN A 292 -7.56 1.88 -9.45
N GLU A 293 -6.68 2.47 -10.25
CA GLU A 293 -5.30 2.04 -10.42
C GLU A 293 -4.49 2.09 -9.11
N ILE A 294 -4.89 2.97 -8.17
CA ILE A 294 -4.29 3.08 -6.84
C ILE A 294 -5.10 2.29 -5.82
N ALA A 295 -6.42 2.46 -5.82
CA ALA A 295 -7.28 2.05 -4.72
C ALA A 295 -7.84 0.62 -4.85
N TRP A 296 -8.00 0.12 -6.06
CA TRP A 296 -8.57 -1.20 -6.34
C TRP A 296 -7.46 -2.23 -6.52
N THR A 297 -7.18 -2.97 -5.46
CA THR A 297 -5.97 -3.83 -5.32
C THR A 297 -6.20 -5.28 -5.71
N PRO A 298 -5.16 -5.99 -6.19
CA PRO A 298 -5.19 -7.44 -6.29
C PRO A 298 -5.14 -8.08 -4.90
N LEU A 299 -5.91 -9.15 -4.73
CA LEU A 299 -5.89 -9.99 -3.53
C LEU A 299 -6.18 -11.44 -3.91
N PHE A 300 -5.30 -12.35 -3.46
CA PHE A 300 -5.45 -13.78 -3.63
C PHE A 300 -5.27 -14.47 -2.26
N ILE A 301 -6.18 -15.39 -1.92
CA ILE A 301 -6.10 -16.16 -0.68
C ILE A 301 -6.33 -17.64 -0.96
N TRP A 302 -5.35 -18.46 -0.64
CA TRP A 302 -5.49 -19.88 -0.45
C TRP A 302 -5.71 -20.16 1.04
N ASP A 303 -6.86 -20.70 1.38
CA ASP A 303 -7.17 -21.15 2.75
C ASP A 303 -7.28 -22.69 2.77
N PRO A 304 -6.32 -23.40 3.39
CA PRO A 304 -6.30 -24.85 3.42
C PRO A 304 -7.48 -25.46 4.20
N ARG A 305 -8.13 -24.70 5.09
CA ARG A 305 -9.31 -25.13 5.84
C ARG A 305 -10.50 -25.36 4.90
N SER A 306 -10.66 -24.51 3.89
CA SER A 306 -11.76 -24.58 2.92
C SER A 306 -11.38 -25.33 1.64
N ARG A 307 -10.11 -25.28 1.23
CA ARG A 307 -9.56 -25.82 -0.04
C ARG A 307 -10.30 -25.31 -1.29
N VAL A 308 -10.89 -24.12 -1.20
CA VAL A 308 -11.54 -23.47 -2.36
C VAL A 308 -10.47 -23.02 -3.33
N SER A 309 -10.56 -23.51 -4.58
CA SER A 309 -9.59 -23.28 -5.64
C SER A 309 -10.24 -22.63 -6.86
N GLY A 310 -9.54 -21.72 -7.53
CA GLY A 310 -9.95 -21.11 -8.80
C GLY A 310 -11.26 -20.29 -8.73
N LYS A 311 -11.68 -19.89 -7.53
CA LYS A 311 -12.92 -19.15 -7.32
C LYS A 311 -12.66 -17.65 -7.40
N ARG A 312 -13.65 -16.93 -7.93
CA ARG A 312 -13.72 -15.46 -7.85
C ARG A 312 -14.74 -15.04 -6.80
N CYS A 313 -14.36 -14.08 -5.94
CA CYS A 313 -15.21 -13.49 -4.90
C CYS A 313 -15.54 -12.06 -5.29
N ASN A 314 -16.84 -11.73 -5.32
CA ASN A 314 -17.35 -10.42 -5.74
C ASN A 314 -17.74 -9.51 -4.56
N SER A 315 -17.74 -10.04 -3.34
CA SER A 315 -18.02 -9.25 -2.14
C SER A 315 -16.92 -8.19 -1.93
N LEU A 316 -17.35 -7.00 -1.48
CA LEU A 316 -16.43 -5.91 -1.13
C LEU A 316 -15.57 -6.29 0.08
N VAL A 317 -14.26 -6.30 -0.11
CA VAL A 317 -13.25 -6.51 0.94
C VAL A 317 -12.20 -5.40 0.89
N GLN A 318 -11.42 -5.28 1.97
CA GLN A 318 -10.37 -4.27 2.05
C GLN A 318 -9.10 -4.81 2.70
N THR A 319 -7.99 -4.11 2.53
CA THR A 319 -6.70 -4.49 3.13
C THR A 319 -6.76 -4.65 4.66
N ILE A 320 -7.65 -3.90 5.34
CA ILE A 320 -7.90 -4.04 6.79
C ILE A 320 -8.49 -5.42 7.19
N ASP A 321 -9.01 -6.21 6.25
CA ASP A 321 -9.57 -7.54 6.53
C ASP A 321 -8.49 -8.61 6.62
N ILE A 322 -7.29 -8.34 6.10
CA ILE A 322 -6.18 -9.30 6.11
C ILE A 322 -5.74 -9.64 7.54
N PRO A 323 -5.46 -8.69 8.45
CA PRO A 323 -5.10 -9.03 9.82
C PRO A 323 -6.21 -9.77 10.57
N ALA A 324 -7.49 -9.40 10.37
CA ALA A 324 -8.61 -10.12 10.94
C ALA A 324 -8.68 -11.58 10.43
N THR A 325 -8.41 -11.80 9.14
CA THR A 325 -8.37 -13.14 8.52
C THR A 325 -7.22 -13.99 9.08
N LEU A 326 -6.05 -13.37 9.32
CA LEU A 326 -4.90 -14.05 9.92
C LEU A 326 -5.18 -14.45 11.38
N LEU A 327 -5.75 -13.55 12.18
CA LEU A 327 -6.13 -13.88 13.56
C LEU A 327 -7.17 -15.01 13.61
N ASP A 328 -8.21 -14.95 12.76
CA ASP A 328 -9.22 -16.02 12.61
C ASP A 328 -8.59 -17.36 12.18
N PHE A 329 -7.57 -17.31 11.31
CA PHE A 329 -6.89 -18.53 10.88
C PHE A 329 -6.21 -19.27 12.04
N PHE A 330 -5.67 -18.55 13.01
CA PHE A 330 -5.02 -19.09 14.20
C PHE A 330 -5.96 -19.22 15.40
N ASP A 331 -7.28 -19.06 15.22
CA ASP A 331 -8.30 -19.14 16.29
C ASP A 331 -8.01 -18.16 17.44
N ILE A 332 -7.60 -16.95 17.10
CA ILE A 332 -7.31 -15.86 18.05
C ILE A 332 -8.41 -14.80 17.96
N GLU A 333 -8.91 -14.40 19.14
CA GLU A 333 -9.95 -13.37 19.25
C GLU A 333 -9.47 -12.03 18.69
N LEU A 334 -10.33 -11.36 17.90
CA LEU A 334 -10.02 -10.06 17.33
C LEU A 334 -10.10 -8.96 18.40
N PRO A 335 -9.20 -7.98 18.36
CA PRO A 335 -9.35 -6.76 19.15
C PRO A 335 -10.69 -6.07 18.94
N GLU A 336 -11.26 -5.51 20.01
CA GLU A 336 -12.58 -4.87 19.98
C GLU A 336 -12.66 -3.70 18.99
N ASP A 337 -11.56 -2.96 18.83
CA ASP A 337 -11.46 -1.80 17.93
C ASP A 337 -11.01 -2.13 16.50
N MET A 338 -10.81 -3.42 16.17
CA MET A 338 -10.50 -3.87 14.82
C MET A 338 -11.74 -3.75 13.92
N GLN A 339 -11.63 -3.00 12.82
CA GLN A 339 -12.72 -2.79 11.84
C GLN A 339 -12.71 -3.85 10.73
N GLY A 340 -11.57 -4.48 10.49
CA GLY A 340 -11.43 -5.60 9.57
C GLY A 340 -12.28 -6.80 9.98
N ARG A 341 -12.66 -7.63 9.00
CA ARG A 341 -13.50 -8.82 9.20
C ARG A 341 -12.82 -10.05 8.59
N PRO A 342 -12.91 -11.22 9.24
CA PRO A 342 -12.39 -12.45 8.68
C PRO A 342 -13.06 -12.82 7.36
N LEU A 343 -12.25 -13.29 6.39
CA LEU A 343 -12.71 -13.59 5.05
C LEU A 343 -13.05 -15.06 4.79
N ALA A 344 -12.98 -15.94 5.81
CA ALA A 344 -13.25 -17.36 5.64
C ALA A 344 -14.63 -17.66 5.00
N ALA A 345 -15.71 -16.99 5.45
CA ALA A 345 -17.05 -17.14 4.87
C ALA A 345 -17.15 -16.55 3.44
N THR A 346 -16.41 -15.49 3.16
CA THR A 346 -16.34 -14.90 1.82
C THR A 346 -15.63 -15.84 0.85
N ILE A 347 -14.53 -16.47 1.26
CA ILE A 347 -13.80 -17.45 0.46
C ILE A 347 -14.74 -18.61 0.09
N VAL A 348 -15.50 -19.16 1.05
CA VAL A 348 -16.35 -20.33 0.80
C VAL A 348 -17.61 -19.98 0.03
N ASN A 349 -18.34 -18.93 0.41
CA ASN A 349 -19.69 -18.65 -0.07
C ASN A 349 -19.88 -17.27 -0.73
N ASP A 350 -18.81 -16.46 -0.85
CA ASP A 350 -18.88 -15.05 -1.24
C ASP A 350 -19.81 -14.22 -0.33
N THR A 351 -19.77 -14.55 0.98
CA THR A 351 -20.56 -13.84 1.99
C THR A 351 -20.02 -12.43 2.18
N PRO A 352 -20.84 -11.39 2.01
CA PRO A 352 -20.41 -10.01 2.23
C PRO A 352 -19.98 -9.74 3.67
N VAL A 353 -18.87 -9.04 3.84
CA VAL A 353 -18.37 -8.61 5.17
C VAL A 353 -18.67 -7.15 5.47
N ARG A 354 -19.04 -6.37 4.44
CA ARG A 354 -19.41 -4.95 4.56
C ARG A 354 -20.30 -4.46 3.43
N GLU A 355 -21.07 -3.40 3.70
CA GLU A 355 -21.86 -2.70 2.68
C GLU A 355 -21.05 -1.60 1.96
N ALA A 356 -20.11 -0.97 2.68
CA ALA A 356 -19.25 0.08 2.15
C ALA A 356 -17.93 0.11 2.92
N GLY A 357 -16.87 0.63 2.27
CA GLY A 357 -15.54 0.78 2.86
C GLY A 357 -14.97 2.15 2.58
N LEU A 358 -14.27 2.72 3.58
CA LEU A 358 -13.52 3.97 3.45
C LEU A 358 -12.13 3.72 2.87
N PHE A 359 -11.59 4.70 2.16
CA PHE A 359 -10.17 4.72 1.82
C PHE A 359 -9.68 6.15 1.61
N GLY A 360 -8.40 6.36 1.80
CA GLY A 360 -7.85 7.70 1.62
C GLY A 360 -6.47 7.94 2.20
N LEU A 361 -6.03 9.17 2.05
CA LEU A 361 -4.82 9.75 2.62
C LEU A 361 -5.21 10.88 3.57
N HIS A 362 -4.51 11.00 4.67
CA HIS A 362 -4.73 12.11 5.62
C HIS A 362 -4.58 13.48 4.95
N GLY A 363 -5.63 14.30 5.02
CA GLY A 363 -5.67 15.62 4.39
C GLY A 363 -6.05 15.64 2.90
N ALA A 364 -6.20 14.50 2.24
CA ALA A 364 -6.73 14.40 0.89
C ALA A 364 -8.27 14.23 0.86
N HIS A 365 -8.81 13.73 -0.23
CA HIS A 365 -10.20 13.27 -0.28
C HIS A 365 -10.43 12.18 0.78
N VAL A 366 -11.63 12.15 1.35
CA VAL A 366 -12.12 10.96 2.05
C VAL A 366 -13.04 10.24 1.09
N ASN A 367 -12.70 9.01 0.77
CA ASN A 367 -13.38 8.23 -0.24
C ASN A 367 -14.20 7.11 0.40
N VAL A 368 -15.31 6.75 -0.25
CA VAL A 368 -16.12 5.58 0.11
C VAL A 368 -16.53 4.82 -1.13
N THR A 369 -16.54 3.49 -1.03
CA THR A 369 -17.07 2.61 -2.08
C THR A 369 -18.04 1.59 -1.51
N ASP A 370 -19.09 1.26 -2.28
CA ASP A 370 -19.98 0.11 -2.04
C ASP A 370 -19.65 -1.09 -2.96
N GLY A 371 -18.49 -1.02 -3.62
CA GLY A 371 -18.03 -2.03 -4.57
C GLY A 371 -18.51 -1.80 -6.00
N ARG A 372 -19.47 -0.91 -6.23
CA ARG A 372 -19.92 -0.45 -7.54
C ARG A 372 -19.70 1.04 -7.74
N TYR A 373 -20.05 1.85 -6.75
CA TYR A 373 -19.85 3.29 -6.80
C TYR A 373 -18.65 3.68 -5.97
N VAL A 374 -17.87 4.62 -6.47
CA VAL A 374 -16.77 5.27 -5.76
C VAL A 374 -17.10 6.73 -5.63
N TYR A 375 -17.19 7.22 -4.39
CA TYR A 375 -17.43 8.62 -4.06
C TYR A 375 -16.21 9.20 -3.36
N MET A 376 -15.63 10.24 -3.93
CA MET A 376 -14.42 10.91 -3.47
C MET A 376 -14.79 12.32 -2.99
N ARG A 377 -14.92 12.49 -1.67
CA ARG A 377 -15.30 13.77 -1.07
C ARG A 377 -14.10 14.68 -0.92
N ALA A 378 -14.08 15.78 -1.65
CA ALA A 378 -13.05 16.81 -1.57
C ALA A 378 -13.15 17.65 -0.29
N PRO A 379 -12.06 18.30 0.15
CA PRO A 379 -12.13 19.40 1.12
C PRO A 379 -13.10 20.48 0.68
N ALA A 380 -13.84 21.07 1.63
CA ALA A 380 -14.84 22.10 1.34
C ALA A 380 -14.26 23.49 1.03
N ASN A 381 -12.98 23.69 1.34
CA ASN A 381 -12.30 24.95 1.10
C ASN A 381 -10.84 24.75 0.67
N ALA A 382 -10.31 25.73 -0.07
CA ALA A 382 -8.93 25.71 -0.60
C ALA A 382 -7.85 25.68 0.50
N GLY A 383 -8.17 26.13 1.71
CA GLY A 383 -7.26 26.08 2.85
C GLY A 383 -7.12 24.67 3.45
N ASN A 384 -7.97 23.74 3.04
CA ASN A 384 -8.02 22.36 3.54
C ASN A 384 -8.05 22.28 5.07
N ARG A 385 -8.87 23.14 5.69
CA ARG A 385 -8.94 23.33 7.15
C ARG A 385 -10.37 23.11 7.68
N PRO A 386 -10.50 22.75 8.97
CA PRO A 386 -9.43 22.40 9.93
C PRO A 386 -8.82 21.01 9.66
N LEU A 387 -7.54 20.83 9.95
CA LEU A 387 -6.84 19.54 9.82
C LEU A 387 -5.84 19.37 10.96
N TYR A 388 -5.91 18.25 11.68
CA TYR A 388 -5.06 17.93 12.82
C TYR A 388 -4.56 16.49 12.74
N GLN A 389 -3.42 16.23 13.35
CA GLN A 389 -2.93 14.88 13.63
C GLN A 389 -3.11 14.54 15.11
N TYR A 390 -3.46 13.30 15.40
CA TYR A 390 -3.69 12.77 16.74
C TYR A 390 -2.69 11.66 17.01
N THR A 391 -1.80 11.83 18.01
CA THR A 391 -0.65 10.93 18.19
C THR A 391 -0.06 11.01 19.59
N HIS A 392 0.61 9.95 20.03
CA HIS A 392 1.56 9.92 21.13
C HIS A 392 3.00 9.78 20.67
N MET A 393 3.19 9.63 19.35
CA MET A 393 4.50 9.43 18.74
C MET A 393 4.86 10.69 17.92
N PRO A 394 5.59 11.69 18.50
CA PRO A 394 5.85 12.97 17.86
C PRO A 394 6.93 12.86 16.77
N ALA A 395 6.73 11.96 15.83
CA ALA A 395 7.59 11.76 14.67
C ALA A 395 6.73 11.56 13.44
N HIS A 396 7.11 12.21 12.39
CA HIS A 396 6.72 11.85 11.04
C HIS A 396 7.45 10.56 10.63
N MET A 397 7.28 10.09 9.39
CA MET A 397 8.00 8.91 8.94
C MET A 397 9.52 9.15 8.89
N ARG A 398 9.95 10.27 8.32
CA ARG A 398 11.37 10.55 8.01
C ARG A 398 12.08 11.46 9.00
N LYS A 399 11.37 12.09 9.91
CA LYS A 399 11.91 13.09 10.86
C LYS A 399 11.01 13.26 12.08
N PRO A 400 11.52 13.71 13.23
CA PRO A 400 10.70 14.17 14.33
C PRO A 400 9.77 15.33 13.91
N PHE A 401 8.71 15.57 14.65
CA PHE A 401 7.96 16.82 14.52
C PHE A 401 8.88 18.00 14.81
N SER A 402 8.71 19.08 14.06
CA SER A 402 9.44 20.32 14.32
C SER A 402 9.02 20.94 15.64
N VAL A 403 9.85 21.84 16.16
CA VAL A 403 9.51 22.60 17.37
C VAL A 403 8.24 23.43 17.15
N GLU A 404 8.07 23.99 15.97
CA GLU A 404 6.90 24.79 15.58
C GLU A 404 5.63 23.95 15.57
N GLU A 405 5.67 22.74 15.03
CA GLU A 405 4.55 21.78 15.08
C GLU A 405 4.23 21.42 16.53
N MET A 406 5.23 21.09 17.34
CA MET A 406 5.05 20.75 18.75
C MET A 406 4.49 21.91 19.59
N GLN A 407 4.75 23.15 19.22
CA GLN A 407 4.17 24.33 19.89
C GLN A 407 2.66 24.47 19.65
N THR A 408 2.09 23.79 18.64
CA THR A 408 0.64 23.74 18.41
C THR A 408 -0.06 22.65 19.22
N ALA A 409 0.70 21.79 19.89
CA ALA A 409 0.17 20.61 20.57
C ALA A 409 -0.80 20.99 21.71
N THR A 410 -1.95 20.36 21.69
CA THR A 410 -2.94 20.36 22.76
C THR A 410 -3.32 18.93 23.08
N MET A 411 -4.04 18.69 24.19
CA MET A 411 -4.58 17.37 24.48
C MET A 411 -6.03 17.29 24.01
N ALA A 412 -6.36 16.23 23.29
CA ALA A 412 -7.72 15.85 22.92
C ALA A 412 -8.23 14.71 23.81
N GLU A 413 -9.56 14.63 23.95
CA GLU A 413 -10.21 13.49 24.60
C GLU A 413 -9.87 12.17 23.88
N PRO A 414 -9.92 11.03 24.60
CA PRO A 414 -9.68 9.73 24.01
C PRO A 414 -10.66 9.41 22.87
N PHE A 415 -10.17 8.75 21.85
CA PHE A 415 -11.01 8.00 20.90
C PHE A 415 -11.30 6.59 21.43
N SER A 416 -12.30 5.90 20.89
CA SER A 416 -12.64 4.53 21.31
C SER A 416 -11.44 3.58 21.29
N PHE A 417 -10.60 3.73 20.26
CA PHE A 417 -9.42 2.90 20.03
C PHE A 417 -8.17 3.30 20.83
N THR A 418 -8.16 4.43 21.54
CA THR A 418 -6.97 4.87 22.28
C THR A 418 -6.89 4.30 23.70
N LYS A 419 -7.71 3.28 24.02
CA LYS A 419 -7.73 2.59 25.32
C LYS A 419 -7.95 3.54 26.50
N GLY A 420 -8.75 4.59 26.31
CA GLY A 420 -9.02 5.64 27.30
C GLY A 420 -7.88 6.64 27.49
N CYS A 421 -6.84 6.59 26.65
CA CYS A 421 -5.72 7.51 26.74
C CYS A 421 -6.01 8.80 25.94
N PRO A 422 -5.96 10.00 26.55
CA PRO A 422 -6.00 11.26 25.83
C PRO A 422 -4.82 11.36 24.87
N VAL A 423 -5.01 11.96 23.69
CA VAL A 423 -3.98 12.03 22.65
C VAL A 423 -3.54 13.47 22.38
N MET A 424 -2.30 13.66 21.98
CA MET A 424 -1.86 14.96 21.45
C MET A 424 -2.59 15.25 20.15
N LYS A 425 -3.15 16.47 20.06
CA LYS A 425 -3.75 17.05 18.88
C LYS A 425 -2.82 18.13 18.35
N ILE A 426 -2.31 17.97 17.16
CA ILE A 426 -1.28 18.82 16.56
C ILE A 426 -1.81 19.37 15.24
N ASP A 427 -1.63 20.66 14.98
CA ASP A 427 -2.05 21.30 13.72
C ASP A 427 -1.30 20.70 12.54
N ALA A 428 -2.03 20.16 11.58
CA ALA A 428 -1.53 19.58 10.33
C ALA A 428 -1.80 20.48 9.12
N SER A 429 -2.25 21.72 9.33
CA SER A 429 -2.63 22.66 8.27
C SER A 429 -1.45 23.16 7.41
N GLY A 430 -0.21 22.89 7.82
CA GLY A 430 1.00 23.10 7.01
C GLY A 430 1.15 22.08 5.87
N GLY A 431 0.28 21.12 5.81
CA GLY A 431 0.17 20.11 4.79
C GLY A 431 0.30 18.71 5.33
N ALA A 432 -0.55 17.81 4.85
CA ALA A 432 -0.35 16.36 4.90
C ALA A 432 0.91 15.93 4.12
N ARG A 433 1.92 16.76 4.10
CA ARG A 433 3.01 16.86 3.15
C ARG A 433 4.32 16.36 3.68
N GLU A 434 4.25 15.30 4.36
CA GLU A 434 5.47 14.55 4.55
C GLU A 434 5.89 13.75 3.34
N LEU A 435 4.97 13.42 2.50
CA LEU A 435 5.24 13.11 1.12
C LEU A 435 5.63 14.44 0.47
N ASP A 436 6.91 14.70 0.41
CA ASP A 436 7.52 15.87 -0.23
C ASP A 436 7.28 15.86 -1.75
N THR A 437 6.01 15.79 -2.10
CA THR A 437 5.52 15.77 -3.45
C THR A 437 4.83 17.09 -3.69
N SER A 438 5.65 18.11 -3.96
CA SER A 438 5.23 19.33 -4.64
C SER A 438 4.25 20.27 -3.94
N GLY A 439 4.41 20.56 -2.69
CA GLY A 439 4.04 21.88 -2.16
C GLY A 439 2.58 22.36 -2.25
N LYS A 440 1.51 21.57 -2.56
CA LYS A 440 0.18 22.16 -2.79
C LYS A 440 -0.99 21.39 -2.15
N GLY A 441 -1.26 21.62 -0.85
CA GLY A 441 -2.47 21.15 -0.17
C GLY A 441 -3.79 21.68 -0.74
N SER A 442 -3.73 22.62 -1.68
CA SER A 442 -4.88 23.16 -2.41
C SER A 442 -5.39 22.22 -3.53
N GLU A 443 -4.55 21.33 -4.04
CA GLU A 443 -4.90 20.52 -5.23
C GLU A 443 -6.11 19.61 -5.00
N PHE A 444 -6.23 18.98 -3.83
CA PHE A 444 -7.38 18.12 -3.54
C PHE A 444 -8.72 18.88 -3.54
N TYR A 445 -8.73 20.15 -3.15
CA TYR A 445 -9.89 21.02 -3.30
C TYR A 445 -10.20 21.33 -4.78
N GLU A 446 -9.16 21.53 -5.59
CA GLU A 446 -9.28 21.88 -7.01
C GLU A 446 -9.86 20.75 -7.85
N PHE A 447 -9.59 19.48 -7.50
CA PHE A 447 -10.22 18.32 -8.15
C PHE A 447 -11.74 18.26 -7.90
N GLY A 448 -12.23 18.88 -6.82
CA GLY A 448 -13.61 18.81 -6.42
C GLY A 448 -14.06 17.43 -5.96
N THR A 449 -15.34 17.30 -5.68
CA THR A 449 -15.97 16.03 -5.31
C THR A 449 -16.31 15.23 -6.56
N LEU A 450 -15.96 13.94 -6.56
CA LEU A 450 -16.14 13.04 -7.71
C LEU A 450 -16.98 11.82 -7.33
N LEU A 451 -17.80 11.35 -8.26
CA LEU A 451 -18.60 10.14 -8.15
C LEU A 451 -18.45 9.32 -9.43
N PHE A 452 -18.19 8.02 -9.30
CA PHE A 452 -18.04 7.11 -10.44
C PHE A 452 -18.87 5.83 -10.26
N ASP A 453 -19.41 5.28 -11.36
CA ASP A 453 -19.98 3.93 -11.45
C ASP A 453 -18.93 3.02 -12.09
N ILE A 454 -18.11 2.36 -11.27
CA ILE A 454 -16.98 1.57 -11.74
C ILE A 454 -17.35 0.24 -12.42
N GLU A 455 -18.62 -0.17 -12.39
CA GLU A 455 -19.10 -1.27 -13.23
C GLU A 455 -19.28 -0.84 -14.70
N ASN A 456 -19.71 0.40 -14.94
CA ASN A 456 -19.92 0.94 -16.27
C ASN A 456 -18.77 1.81 -16.78
N ASP A 457 -17.96 2.35 -15.87
CA ASP A 457 -16.79 3.18 -16.15
C ASP A 457 -15.62 2.74 -15.23
N PRO A 458 -15.05 1.54 -15.45
CA PRO A 458 -13.97 1.01 -14.63
C PRO A 458 -12.69 1.86 -14.68
N GLU A 459 -12.50 2.63 -15.74
CA GLU A 459 -11.39 3.56 -15.92
C GLU A 459 -11.67 4.94 -15.31
N GLN A 460 -12.83 5.16 -14.68
CA GLN A 460 -13.24 6.42 -14.01
C GLN A 460 -13.00 7.69 -14.84
N LYS A 461 -13.29 7.62 -16.14
CA LYS A 461 -13.14 8.74 -17.10
C LYS A 461 -14.31 9.71 -17.08
N HIS A 462 -15.48 9.27 -16.63
CA HIS A 462 -16.75 9.99 -16.74
C HIS A 462 -17.42 10.13 -15.37
N PRO A 463 -17.12 11.19 -14.60
CA PRO A 463 -17.79 11.43 -13.32
C PRO A 463 -19.31 11.44 -13.47
N LEU A 464 -19.99 10.65 -12.63
CA LEU A 464 -21.45 10.51 -12.63
C LEU A 464 -22.09 11.70 -11.94
N GLN A 465 -23.18 12.20 -12.52
CA GLN A 465 -24.07 13.20 -11.93
C GLN A 465 -25.42 12.54 -11.64
N ASP A 466 -25.57 11.98 -10.44
CA ASP A 466 -26.80 11.34 -9.96
C ASP A 466 -27.00 11.68 -8.48
N GLU A 467 -27.89 12.62 -8.19
CA GLU A 467 -28.17 13.09 -6.83
C GLU A 467 -28.65 11.96 -5.89
N ARG A 468 -29.33 10.95 -6.42
CA ARG A 468 -29.83 9.83 -5.61
C ARG A 468 -28.68 8.91 -5.17
N VAL A 469 -27.77 8.62 -6.09
CA VAL A 469 -26.58 7.82 -5.80
C VAL A 469 -25.67 8.61 -4.85
N GLU A 470 -25.44 9.90 -5.15
CA GLU A 470 -24.59 10.75 -4.32
C GLU A 470 -25.09 10.83 -2.88
N LYS A 471 -26.39 11.07 -2.64
CA LYS A 471 -26.99 11.09 -1.30
C LYS A 471 -26.75 9.78 -0.54
N ARG A 472 -26.89 8.63 -1.22
CA ARG A 472 -26.61 7.32 -0.62
C ARG A 472 -25.13 7.16 -0.26
N MET A 473 -24.22 7.58 -1.14
CA MET A 473 -22.78 7.48 -0.89
C MET A 473 -22.33 8.42 0.23
N ILE A 474 -22.93 9.62 0.33
CA ILE A 474 -22.71 10.52 1.48
C ILE A 474 -23.15 9.86 2.78
N GLU A 475 -24.29 9.18 2.79
CA GLU A 475 -24.77 8.46 3.98
C GLU A 475 -23.80 7.32 4.38
N TYR A 476 -23.30 6.54 3.42
CA TYR A 476 -22.28 5.54 3.67
C TYR A 476 -20.99 6.17 4.22
N LEU A 477 -20.53 7.26 3.61
CA LEU A 477 -19.34 7.99 4.04
C LEU A 477 -19.48 8.45 5.50
N ARG A 478 -20.57 9.17 5.84
CA ARG A 478 -20.82 9.68 7.19
C ARG A 478 -20.90 8.54 8.21
N ARG A 479 -21.68 7.48 7.93
CA ARG A 479 -21.83 6.33 8.81
C ARG A 479 -20.49 5.65 9.08
N ALA A 480 -19.68 5.47 8.04
CA ALA A 480 -18.37 4.85 8.16
C ALA A 480 -17.36 5.74 8.90
N MET A 481 -17.39 7.07 8.67
CA MET A 481 -16.57 8.01 9.41
C MET A 481 -16.92 8.03 10.91
N ILE A 482 -18.21 8.04 11.25
CA ILE A 482 -18.68 7.98 12.65
C ILE A 482 -18.24 6.66 13.30
N ALA A 483 -18.43 5.54 12.62
CA ALA A 483 -18.06 4.21 13.13
C ALA A 483 -16.53 4.04 13.35
N ASN A 484 -15.73 4.91 12.76
CA ASN A 484 -14.27 4.93 12.89
C ASN A 484 -13.78 6.13 13.73
N ASP A 485 -14.63 6.75 14.54
CA ASP A 485 -14.31 7.89 15.40
C ASP A 485 -13.63 9.04 14.66
N ALA A 486 -14.07 9.34 13.44
CA ALA A 486 -13.52 10.48 12.71
C ALA A 486 -13.65 11.76 13.54
N PRO A 487 -12.58 12.53 13.73
CA PRO A 487 -12.64 13.76 14.48
C PRO A 487 -13.68 14.73 13.91
N PRO A 488 -14.41 15.51 14.74
CA PRO A 488 -15.41 16.47 14.25
C PRO A 488 -14.89 17.41 13.18
N GLU A 489 -13.62 17.77 13.25
CA GLU A 489 -12.94 18.62 12.28
C GLU A 489 -12.87 18.02 10.88
N GLN A 490 -12.88 16.69 10.76
CA GLN A 490 -12.93 16.05 9.44
C GLN A 490 -14.28 16.29 8.75
N PHE A 491 -15.38 16.30 9.50
CA PHE A 491 -16.70 16.62 8.95
C PHE A 491 -16.76 18.08 8.50
N GLU A 492 -16.25 19.02 9.32
CA GLU A 492 -16.16 20.43 8.96
C GLU A 492 -15.29 20.65 7.71
N ARG A 493 -14.08 20.03 7.68
CA ARG A 493 -13.15 20.11 6.56
C ARG A 493 -13.77 19.66 5.23
N LEU A 494 -14.63 18.65 5.29
CA LEU A 494 -15.29 18.06 4.11
C LEU A 494 -16.65 18.71 3.81
N GLY A 495 -17.11 19.71 4.62
CA GLY A 495 -18.43 20.30 4.46
C GLY A 495 -19.56 19.28 4.64
N LEU A 496 -19.40 18.37 5.58
CA LEU A 496 -20.40 17.39 5.98
C LEU A 496 -20.96 17.82 7.34
N GLU A 497 -22.28 17.89 7.47
CA GLU A 497 -22.90 18.04 8.80
C GLU A 497 -22.73 16.75 9.59
N GLN A 498 -22.53 16.85 10.90
CA GLN A 498 -22.42 15.69 11.81
C GLN A 498 -23.75 14.97 11.98
#